data_3eb27024ff7858b7620b396535474470
#
_entry.id   3eb27024ff7858b7620b396535474470
#
_cell.length_a   1.000
_cell.length_b   1.000
_cell.length_c   1.000
_cell.angle_alpha   90.00
_cell.angle_beta   90.00
_cell.angle_gamma   90.00
#
_symmetry.space_group_name_H-M   'P 1'
#
loop_
_entity.id
_entity.type
_entity.pdbx_description
1 polymer ?
#
loop_
_entity_poly.entity_id
_entity_poly.type
_entity_poly.pdbx_seq_one_letter_code
_entity_poly.pdbx_strand_id
1 'polypeptide(L)'
;MRYQLTPIYCRPWLLNGLSQRLIESHYENNYGGALRRLNSITQQLESLDFAATPGYVLNGLKRDELIALNSTLLHELYFASLGGEGRDPKPFADVLARDFGSLDRWKSEFVAMGNALAGGSGWVLLVYVPRDRRLINQYAADHSQTLAGGIPILALDMYEHAYHIDFGANAVAYVDAFMRNIDWSGVRSRYDDAARVEPPRPLLQKEFDDIPGVSPEEVKAMLDAGKPVQIIDARPKHYFSRTQDIMAGAVWRDPERVQDWVGELSRSDPVVVFCVYGFHVGCQTAGALREAGLDAVYTKGGHSAWKAIGGPTQLHA
;
A
#
# COMPACT_ATOMS: atom_id res chain seq x y z
N MET A 1 -24.88 -7.13 -12.92
CA MET A 1 -25.24 -7.34 -11.48
C MET A 1 -25.69 -6.01 -10.94
N ARG A 2 -26.81 -5.95 -10.22
CA ARG A 2 -27.27 -4.67 -9.62
C ARG A 2 -26.81 -4.62 -8.16
N TYR A 3 -26.24 -3.51 -7.76
CA TYR A 3 -25.83 -3.25 -6.39
C TYR A 3 -27.04 -3.02 -5.50
N GLN A 4 -26.95 -3.46 -4.24
CA GLN A 4 -28.04 -3.34 -3.25
C GLN A 4 -27.56 -2.54 -2.04
N LEU A 5 -28.49 -1.88 -1.35
CA LEU A 5 -28.21 -1.16 -0.12
C LEU A 5 -27.79 -2.11 1.01
N THR A 6 -26.75 -1.75 1.72
CA THR A 6 -26.34 -2.40 2.97
C THR A 6 -27.06 -1.73 4.14
N PRO A 7 -27.73 -2.47 5.04
CA PRO A 7 -28.39 -1.90 6.21
C PRO A 7 -27.40 -1.20 7.15
N ILE A 8 -27.87 -0.17 7.88
CA ILE A 8 -27.15 0.39 9.03
C ILE A 8 -27.33 -0.56 10.22
N TYR A 9 -26.23 -0.93 10.86
CA TYR A 9 -26.26 -1.77 12.07
C TYR A 9 -26.14 -0.99 13.37
N CYS A 10 -25.67 0.27 13.34
CA CYS A 10 -25.72 1.15 14.50
C CYS A 10 -27.16 1.61 14.77
N ARG A 11 -27.41 2.04 16.00
CA ARG A 11 -28.68 2.66 16.40
C ARG A 11 -28.48 4.18 16.40
N PRO A 12 -28.96 4.92 15.37
CA PRO A 12 -28.67 6.35 15.24
C PRO A 12 -29.05 7.18 16.47
N TRP A 13 -30.16 6.82 17.14
CA TRP A 13 -30.61 7.50 18.36
C TRP A 13 -29.77 7.26 19.61
N LEU A 14 -28.79 6.36 19.56
CA LEU A 14 -27.82 6.10 20.65
C LEU A 14 -26.45 6.74 20.39
N LEU A 15 -26.25 7.35 19.22
CA LEU A 15 -24.97 7.98 18.89
C LEU A 15 -24.75 9.23 19.74
N ASN A 16 -23.52 9.39 20.22
CA ASN A 16 -23.13 10.49 21.09
C ASN A 16 -22.73 11.72 20.27
N GLY A 17 -23.68 12.66 20.12
CA GLY A 17 -23.45 13.94 19.43
C GLY A 17 -23.65 13.91 17.91
N LEU A 18 -24.15 12.80 17.34
CA LEU A 18 -24.63 12.72 15.97
C LEU A 18 -26.14 12.47 16.00
N SER A 19 -26.95 13.37 15.43
CA SER A 19 -28.40 13.23 15.48
C SER A 19 -28.92 12.13 14.55
N GLN A 20 -30.01 11.52 14.91
CA GLN A 20 -30.74 10.59 14.04
C GLN A 20 -31.05 11.21 12.68
N ARG A 21 -31.46 12.47 12.65
CA ARG A 21 -31.78 13.22 11.42
C ARG A 21 -30.56 13.31 10.49
N LEU A 22 -29.37 13.57 11.05
CA LEU A 22 -28.13 13.62 10.26
C LEU A 22 -27.86 12.26 9.61
N ILE A 23 -27.91 11.19 10.40
CA ILE A 23 -27.61 9.83 9.93
C ILE A 23 -28.63 9.36 8.89
N GLU A 24 -29.95 9.60 9.12
CA GLU A 24 -31.00 9.27 8.16
C GLU A 24 -30.81 10.02 6.84
N SER A 25 -30.57 11.33 6.89
CA SER A 25 -30.34 12.14 5.69
C SER A 25 -29.09 11.66 4.93
N HIS A 26 -28.02 11.37 5.62
CA HIS A 26 -26.78 10.88 5.04
C HIS A 26 -26.97 9.51 4.35
N TYR A 27 -27.68 8.59 5.01
CA TYR A 27 -27.97 7.26 4.47
C TYR A 27 -28.91 7.32 3.25
N GLU A 28 -30.03 8.00 3.36
CA GLU A 28 -31.08 8.00 2.34
C GLU A 28 -30.68 8.81 1.10
N ASN A 29 -30.06 9.96 1.30
CA ASN A 29 -29.76 10.89 0.21
C ASN A 29 -28.38 10.66 -0.39
N ASN A 30 -27.32 10.59 0.43
CA ASN A 30 -25.93 10.54 -0.06
C ASN A 30 -25.52 9.11 -0.41
N TYR A 31 -25.62 8.17 0.53
CA TYR A 31 -25.30 6.77 0.23
C TYR A 31 -26.30 6.17 -0.76
N GLY A 32 -27.62 6.35 -0.54
CA GLY A 32 -28.64 5.89 -1.47
C GLY A 32 -28.52 6.54 -2.85
N GLY A 33 -28.12 7.81 -2.92
CA GLY A 33 -27.81 8.54 -4.15
C GLY A 33 -26.61 7.95 -4.90
N ALA A 34 -25.53 7.67 -4.20
CA ALA A 34 -24.34 7.03 -4.78
C ALA A 34 -24.67 5.66 -5.39
N LEU A 35 -25.44 4.85 -4.66
CA LEU A 35 -25.84 3.52 -5.13
C LEU A 35 -26.76 3.59 -6.37
N ARG A 36 -27.73 4.51 -6.38
CA ARG A 36 -28.60 4.71 -7.56
C ARG A 36 -27.78 5.14 -8.77
N ARG A 37 -26.81 6.06 -8.59
CA ARG A 37 -25.89 6.49 -9.64
C ARG A 37 -25.05 5.33 -10.15
N LEU A 38 -24.47 4.52 -9.26
CA LEU A 38 -23.66 3.36 -9.61
C LEU A 38 -24.47 2.37 -10.46
N ASN A 39 -25.70 2.03 -10.06
CA ASN A 39 -26.59 1.15 -10.80
C ASN A 39 -26.92 1.71 -12.21
N SER A 40 -27.17 3.03 -12.31
CA SER A 40 -27.46 3.68 -13.59
C SER A 40 -26.24 3.62 -14.53
N ILE A 41 -25.04 3.90 -14.01
CA ILE A 41 -23.80 3.85 -14.80
C ILE A 41 -23.50 2.41 -15.25
N THR A 42 -23.68 1.43 -14.36
CA THR A 42 -23.49 0.01 -14.69
C THR A 42 -24.43 -0.41 -15.83
N GLN A 43 -25.71 0.02 -15.78
CA GLN A 43 -26.68 -0.27 -16.85
C GLN A 43 -26.26 0.37 -18.18
N GLN A 44 -25.72 1.60 -18.17
CA GLN A 44 -25.23 2.27 -19.36
C GLN A 44 -24.03 1.52 -19.96
N LEU A 45 -23.08 1.12 -19.12
CA LEU A 45 -21.89 0.37 -19.55
C LEU A 45 -22.27 -1.01 -20.14
N GLU A 46 -23.25 -1.71 -19.57
CA GLU A 46 -23.76 -2.99 -20.10
C GLU A 46 -24.34 -2.89 -21.51
N SER A 47 -24.90 -1.73 -21.87
CA SER A 47 -25.50 -1.49 -23.19
C SER A 47 -24.55 -0.83 -24.20
N LEU A 48 -23.30 -0.55 -23.83
CA LEU A 48 -22.37 0.22 -24.66
C LEU A 48 -21.70 -0.63 -25.73
N ASP A 49 -21.65 -0.13 -26.95
CA ASP A 49 -20.71 -0.64 -27.95
C ASP A 49 -19.34 0.02 -27.73
N PHE A 50 -18.43 -0.69 -27.08
CA PHE A 50 -17.10 -0.17 -26.75
C PHE A 50 -16.26 0.18 -28.00
N ALA A 51 -16.47 -0.50 -29.12
CA ALA A 51 -15.73 -0.24 -30.36
C ALA A 51 -16.19 1.05 -31.06
N ALA A 52 -17.49 1.36 -30.97
CA ALA A 52 -18.10 2.52 -31.61
C ALA A 52 -18.19 3.74 -30.67
N THR A 53 -18.02 3.56 -29.35
CA THR A 53 -18.19 4.63 -28.37
C THR A 53 -17.02 5.61 -28.43
N PRO A 54 -17.29 6.92 -28.55
CA PRO A 54 -16.23 7.94 -28.45
C PRO A 54 -15.47 7.86 -27.11
N GLY A 55 -14.13 7.96 -27.19
CA GLY A 55 -13.25 7.77 -26.02
C GLY A 55 -13.59 8.69 -24.83
N TYR A 56 -14.04 9.92 -25.07
CA TYR A 56 -14.44 10.85 -24.00
C TYR A 56 -15.71 10.41 -23.26
N VAL A 57 -16.65 9.76 -23.94
CA VAL A 57 -17.87 9.20 -23.34
C VAL A 57 -17.49 8.02 -22.44
N LEU A 58 -16.70 7.08 -22.99
CA LEU A 58 -16.22 5.93 -22.22
C LEU A 58 -15.41 6.36 -21.01
N ASN A 59 -14.48 7.30 -21.17
CA ASN A 59 -13.66 7.84 -20.09
C ASN A 59 -14.52 8.49 -18.99
N GLY A 60 -15.53 9.27 -19.38
CA GLY A 60 -16.48 9.90 -18.45
C GLY A 60 -17.24 8.85 -17.63
N LEU A 61 -17.82 7.84 -18.29
CA LEU A 61 -18.56 6.78 -17.63
C LEU A 61 -17.66 5.95 -16.69
N LYS A 62 -16.44 5.61 -17.10
CA LYS A 62 -15.52 4.82 -16.26
C LYS A 62 -15.00 5.62 -15.05
N ARG A 63 -14.80 6.93 -15.22
CA ARG A 63 -14.50 7.82 -14.09
C ARG A 63 -15.67 7.90 -13.12
N ASP A 64 -16.88 8.08 -13.62
CA ASP A 64 -18.09 8.16 -12.82
C ASP A 64 -18.42 6.83 -12.12
N GLU A 65 -18.16 5.70 -12.75
CA GLU A 65 -18.25 4.37 -12.15
C GLU A 65 -17.33 4.25 -10.93
N LEU A 66 -16.05 4.63 -11.08
CA LEU A 66 -15.08 4.62 -9.97
C LEU A 66 -15.55 5.51 -8.80
N ILE A 67 -15.99 6.73 -9.10
CA ILE A 67 -16.49 7.68 -8.10
C ILE A 67 -17.72 7.11 -7.37
N ALA A 68 -18.69 6.60 -8.11
CA ALA A 68 -19.93 6.08 -7.53
C ALA A 68 -19.71 4.79 -6.74
N LEU A 69 -18.83 3.91 -7.22
CA LEU A 69 -18.45 2.67 -6.51
C LEU A 69 -17.73 2.98 -5.20
N ASN A 70 -16.70 3.81 -5.24
CA ASN A 70 -15.98 4.20 -4.03
C ASN A 70 -16.88 4.97 -3.06
N SER A 71 -17.72 5.88 -3.56
CA SER A 71 -18.72 6.57 -2.72
C SER A 71 -19.62 5.56 -1.99
N THR A 72 -20.10 4.55 -2.71
CA THR A 72 -20.92 3.47 -2.11
C THR A 72 -20.16 2.73 -1.02
N LEU A 73 -18.97 2.23 -1.32
CA LEU A 73 -18.15 1.43 -0.40
C LEU A 73 -17.69 2.22 0.83
N LEU A 74 -17.30 3.49 0.64
CA LEU A 74 -16.85 4.35 1.73
C LEU A 74 -17.98 4.75 2.66
N HIS A 75 -19.20 4.98 2.15
CA HIS A 75 -20.38 5.20 3.00
C HIS A 75 -20.74 3.94 3.80
N GLU A 76 -20.70 2.76 3.17
CA GLU A 76 -20.92 1.49 3.89
C GLU A 76 -19.92 1.34 5.04
N LEU A 77 -18.65 1.62 4.78
CA LEU A 77 -17.61 1.58 5.79
C LEU A 77 -17.81 2.65 6.88
N TYR A 78 -18.21 3.86 6.50
CA TYR A 78 -18.53 4.93 7.44
C TYR A 78 -19.62 4.51 8.43
N PHE A 79 -20.76 4.02 7.93
CA PHE A 79 -21.84 3.56 8.78
C PHE A 79 -21.46 2.34 9.62
N ALA A 80 -20.67 1.41 9.06
CA ALA A 80 -20.13 0.27 9.80
C ALA A 80 -19.06 0.65 10.84
N SER A 81 -18.55 1.88 10.78
CA SER A 81 -17.57 2.40 11.75
C SER A 81 -18.23 3.04 12.97
N LEU A 82 -19.55 3.25 12.93
CA LEU A 82 -20.32 3.92 13.99
C LEU A 82 -21.05 2.93 14.89
N GLY A 83 -21.32 3.34 16.12
CA GLY A 83 -22.18 2.58 17.06
C GLY A 83 -21.46 2.07 18.30
N GLY A 84 -20.14 2.23 18.39
CA GLY A 84 -19.36 1.94 19.60
C GLY A 84 -19.33 3.12 20.57
N GLU A 85 -18.74 2.89 21.75
CA GLU A 85 -18.55 3.97 22.74
C GLU A 85 -17.35 4.88 22.39
N GLY A 86 -16.54 4.53 21.39
CA GLY A 86 -15.40 5.29 20.91
C GLY A 86 -14.25 5.52 21.93
N ARG A 87 -14.47 5.12 23.18
CA ARG A 87 -13.62 5.50 24.30
C ARG A 87 -12.40 4.61 24.51
N ASP A 88 -12.52 3.35 24.13
CA ASP A 88 -11.49 2.36 24.45
C ASP A 88 -11.13 1.52 23.22
N PRO A 89 -10.06 1.88 22.52
CA PRO A 89 -9.54 1.05 21.42
C PRO A 89 -8.77 -0.16 21.91
N LYS A 90 -8.88 -0.54 23.22
CA LYS A 90 -8.10 -1.66 23.81
C LYS A 90 -7.95 -2.88 22.90
N PRO A 91 -9.02 -3.35 22.21
CA PRO A 91 -8.90 -4.50 21.33
C PRO A 91 -7.99 -4.27 20.11
N PHE A 92 -7.63 -2.99 19.84
CA PHE A 92 -6.88 -2.59 18.65
C PHE A 92 -5.70 -1.65 18.95
N ALA A 93 -5.52 -1.26 20.21
CA ALA A 93 -4.50 -0.28 20.63
C ALA A 93 -3.07 -0.74 20.36
N ASP A 94 -2.80 -2.04 20.50
CA ASP A 94 -1.51 -2.66 20.23
C ASP A 94 -1.11 -2.55 18.76
N VAL A 95 -2.04 -2.77 17.85
CA VAL A 95 -1.82 -2.65 16.40
C VAL A 95 -1.54 -1.18 16.01
N LEU A 96 -2.35 -0.24 16.56
CA LEU A 96 -2.13 1.19 16.31
C LEU A 96 -0.79 1.66 16.88
N ALA A 97 -0.42 1.21 18.09
CA ALA A 97 0.86 1.56 18.70
C ALA A 97 2.05 1.00 17.91
N ARG A 98 1.94 -0.22 17.40
CA ARG A 98 2.96 -0.84 16.55
C ARG A 98 3.25 0.00 15.30
N ASP A 99 2.20 0.45 14.61
CA ASP A 99 2.33 1.05 13.27
C ASP A 99 2.54 2.58 13.32
N PHE A 100 2.03 3.24 14.36
CA PHE A 100 2.12 4.70 14.53
C PHE A 100 3.04 5.14 15.68
N GLY A 101 3.61 4.19 16.44
CA GLY A 101 4.47 4.46 17.60
C GLY A 101 3.70 4.62 18.91
N SER A 102 2.47 5.13 18.90
CA SER A 102 1.53 5.13 20.02
C SER A 102 0.10 5.34 19.54
N LEU A 103 -0.87 4.96 20.38
CA LEU A 103 -2.29 5.27 20.16
C LEU A 103 -2.56 6.77 20.07
N ASP A 104 -1.95 7.56 20.95
CA ASP A 104 -2.14 9.02 20.99
C ASP A 104 -1.60 9.68 19.71
N ARG A 105 -0.49 9.17 19.19
CA ARG A 105 0.08 9.67 17.94
C ARG A 105 -0.84 9.36 16.75
N TRP A 106 -1.35 8.13 16.66
CA TRP A 106 -2.35 7.77 15.65
C TRP A 106 -3.57 8.70 15.73
N LYS A 107 -4.14 8.87 16.93
CA LYS A 107 -5.31 9.71 17.16
C LYS A 107 -5.04 11.17 16.75
N SER A 108 -3.91 11.70 17.14
CA SER A 108 -3.52 13.08 16.83
C SER A 108 -3.41 13.28 15.31
N GLU A 109 -2.80 12.34 14.59
CA GLU A 109 -2.67 12.38 13.13
C GLU A 109 -4.04 12.26 12.46
N PHE A 110 -4.86 11.28 12.83
CA PHE A 110 -6.18 11.05 12.24
C PHE A 110 -7.11 12.26 12.42
N VAL A 111 -7.16 12.81 13.63
CA VAL A 111 -7.96 14.00 13.95
C VAL A 111 -7.43 15.24 13.22
N ALA A 112 -6.12 15.44 13.18
CA ALA A 112 -5.52 16.57 12.45
C ALA A 112 -5.83 16.52 10.95
N MET A 113 -5.84 15.32 10.34
CA MET A 113 -6.23 15.13 8.94
C MET A 113 -7.71 15.46 8.73
N GLY A 114 -8.61 15.04 9.63
CA GLY A 114 -10.03 15.42 9.58
C GLY A 114 -10.21 16.93 9.64
N ASN A 115 -9.55 17.58 10.59
CA ASN A 115 -9.62 19.03 10.73
C ASN A 115 -9.02 19.78 9.53
N ALA A 116 -8.00 19.23 8.87
CA ALA A 116 -7.40 19.81 7.66
C ALA A 116 -8.34 19.73 6.45
N LEU A 117 -9.33 18.84 6.43
CA LEU A 117 -10.37 18.75 5.40
C LEU A 117 -11.59 19.64 5.69
N ALA A 118 -11.62 20.35 6.83
CA ALA A 118 -12.72 21.21 7.20
C ALA A 118 -12.95 22.33 6.17
N GLY A 119 -14.19 22.56 5.78
CA GLY A 119 -14.56 23.54 4.75
C GLY A 119 -14.29 23.09 3.32
N GLY A 120 -13.90 21.84 3.14
CA GLY A 120 -13.73 21.18 1.85
C GLY A 120 -14.56 19.92 1.73
N SER A 121 -14.00 18.91 1.10
CA SER A 121 -14.61 17.58 0.96
C SER A 121 -13.53 16.51 1.04
N GLY A 122 -13.93 15.27 1.29
CA GLY A 122 -13.04 14.13 1.24
C GLY A 122 -13.22 13.14 2.37
N TRP A 123 -12.23 12.31 2.56
CA TRP A 123 -12.23 11.22 3.52
C TRP A 123 -10.90 11.14 4.26
N VAL A 124 -10.95 10.79 5.53
CA VAL A 124 -9.80 10.26 6.26
C VAL A 124 -10.03 8.78 6.48
N LEU A 125 -9.12 7.97 6.00
CA LEU A 125 -9.23 6.52 6.04
C LEU A 125 -8.09 5.92 6.85
N LEU A 126 -8.41 4.97 7.73
CA LEU A 126 -7.40 4.06 8.25
C LEU A 126 -7.33 2.85 7.32
N VAL A 127 -6.18 2.65 6.70
CA VAL A 127 -5.99 1.67 5.62
C VAL A 127 -4.95 0.64 6.01
N TYR A 128 -5.28 -0.64 5.87
CA TYR A 128 -4.28 -1.70 5.92
C TYR A 128 -3.62 -1.88 4.55
N VAL A 129 -2.29 -1.93 4.53
CA VAL A 129 -1.49 -2.14 3.33
C VAL A 129 -0.91 -3.56 3.37
N PRO A 130 -1.50 -4.54 2.66
CA PRO A 130 -1.06 -5.94 2.69
C PRO A 130 0.41 -6.11 2.31
N ARG A 131 0.91 -5.36 1.33
CA ARG A 131 2.31 -5.39 0.90
C ARG A 131 3.28 -5.16 2.06
N ASP A 132 2.99 -4.17 2.90
CA ASP A 132 3.87 -3.71 3.96
C ASP A 132 3.44 -4.26 5.34
N ARG A 133 2.29 -4.97 5.38
CA ARG A 133 1.65 -5.52 6.59
C ARG A 133 1.45 -4.50 7.70
N ARG A 134 1.11 -3.27 7.33
CA ARG A 134 0.96 -2.15 8.26
C ARG A 134 -0.26 -1.30 7.96
N LEU A 135 -0.65 -0.52 8.95
CA LEU A 135 -1.68 0.50 8.83
C LEU A 135 -1.05 1.85 8.47
N ILE A 136 -1.80 2.64 7.70
CA ILE A 136 -1.53 4.05 7.46
C ILE A 136 -2.84 4.85 7.55
N ASN A 137 -2.76 6.13 7.90
CA ASN A 137 -3.84 7.07 7.67
C ASN A 137 -3.72 7.59 6.24
N GLN A 138 -4.81 7.49 5.47
CA GLN A 138 -4.87 7.94 4.09
C GLN A 138 -5.77 9.18 3.98
N TYR A 139 -5.28 10.19 3.29
CA TYR A 139 -6.04 11.33 2.80
C TYR A 139 -6.68 11.00 1.45
N ALA A 140 -7.95 11.40 1.26
CA ALA A 140 -8.62 11.35 -0.04
C ALA A 140 -9.48 12.60 -0.22
N ALA A 141 -9.14 13.47 -1.16
CA ALA A 141 -9.89 14.71 -1.43
C ALA A 141 -11.25 14.45 -2.08
N ASP A 142 -11.39 13.33 -2.77
CA ASP A 142 -12.64 12.86 -3.35
C ASP A 142 -12.72 11.33 -3.38
N HIS A 143 -13.85 10.80 -3.86
CA HIS A 143 -14.08 9.36 -3.94
C HIS A 143 -13.18 8.63 -4.94
N SER A 144 -12.46 9.32 -5.83
CA SER A 144 -11.58 8.67 -6.81
C SER A 144 -10.18 8.37 -6.27
N GLN A 145 -9.84 8.90 -5.09
CA GLN A 145 -8.50 8.81 -4.52
C GLN A 145 -8.41 7.64 -3.53
N THR A 146 -8.13 6.47 -4.02
CA THR A 146 -7.88 5.28 -3.19
C THR A 146 -6.43 4.82 -3.33
N LEU A 147 -5.85 4.31 -2.24
CA LEU A 147 -4.54 3.69 -2.27
C LEU A 147 -4.62 2.35 -3.02
N ALA A 148 -3.85 2.21 -4.10
CA ALA A 148 -3.79 0.96 -4.84
C ALA A 148 -3.34 -0.19 -3.93
N GLY A 149 -4.18 -1.23 -3.83
CA GLY A 149 -3.93 -2.38 -2.97
C GLY A 149 -4.13 -2.14 -1.46
N GLY A 150 -4.58 -0.95 -1.07
CA GLY A 150 -4.97 -0.65 0.32
C GLY A 150 -6.36 -1.17 0.63
N ILE A 151 -6.58 -1.60 1.88
CA ILE A 151 -7.87 -2.08 2.39
C ILE A 151 -8.32 -1.12 3.51
N PRO A 152 -9.28 -0.22 3.26
CA PRO A 152 -9.81 0.67 4.29
C PRO A 152 -10.56 -0.13 5.37
N ILE A 153 -10.28 0.17 6.65
CA ILE A 153 -10.90 -0.49 7.81
C ILE A 153 -11.66 0.48 8.71
N LEU A 154 -11.44 1.79 8.55
CA LEU A 154 -12.16 2.88 9.21
C LEU A 154 -12.25 4.03 8.22
N ALA A 155 -13.42 4.67 8.13
CA ALA A 155 -13.64 5.84 7.28
C ALA A 155 -14.31 6.97 8.06
N LEU A 156 -13.71 8.17 8.00
CA LEU A 156 -14.31 9.43 8.44
C LEU A 156 -14.70 10.23 7.20
N ASP A 157 -15.97 10.51 7.05
CA ASP A 157 -16.53 11.34 5.98
C ASP A 157 -16.39 12.82 6.34
N MET A 158 -15.69 13.60 5.52
CA MET A 158 -15.50 15.03 5.71
C MET A 158 -16.24 15.89 4.67
N TYR A 159 -17.15 15.28 3.89
CA TYR A 159 -18.10 16.05 3.09
C TYR A 159 -19.10 16.77 4.00
N GLU A 160 -19.53 17.97 3.64
CA GLU A 160 -20.47 18.77 4.43
C GLU A 160 -21.77 18.03 4.77
N HIS A 161 -22.25 17.15 3.91
CA HIS A 161 -23.44 16.36 4.18
C HIS A 161 -23.29 15.42 5.39
N ALA A 162 -22.08 15.07 5.78
CA ALA A 162 -21.81 14.21 6.93
C ALA A 162 -21.93 14.96 8.27
N TYR A 163 -21.94 16.30 8.27
CA TYR A 163 -21.92 17.06 9.52
C TYR A 163 -22.75 18.36 9.54
N HIS A 164 -23.06 18.95 8.39
CA HIS A 164 -23.63 20.32 8.33
C HIS A 164 -24.98 20.43 9.05
N ILE A 165 -25.79 19.40 9.06
CA ILE A 165 -27.11 19.39 9.74
C ILE A 165 -26.97 19.65 11.24
N ASP A 166 -25.96 19.05 11.90
CA ASP A 166 -25.81 19.13 13.35
C ASP A 166 -24.77 20.19 13.78
N PHE A 167 -23.76 20.43 12.97
CA PHE A 167 -22.59 21.22 13.36
C PHE A 167 -22.42 22.50 12.53
N GLY A 168 -23.20 22.69 11.47
CA GLY A 168 -22.94 23.78 10.53
C GLY A 168 -21.51 23.71 10.00
N ALA A 169 -20.77 24.83 10.08
CA ALA A 169 -19.39 24.91 9.66
C ALA A 169 -18.37 24.38 10.72
N ASN A 170 -18.84 23.93 11.89
CA ASN A 170 -17.95 23.46 12.96
C ASN A 170 -17.53 21.99 12.77
N ALA A 171 -16.73 21.74 11.75
CA ALA A 171 -16.23 20.41 11.43
C ALA A 171 -15.35 19.81 12.54
N VAL A 172 -14.67 20.64 13.34
CA VAL A 172 -13.86 20.17 14.48
C VAL A 172 -14.74 19.43 15.51
N ALA A 173 -15.91 20.01 15.84
CA ALA A 173 -16.86 19.36 16.75
C ALA A 173 -17.44 18.06 16.17
N TYR A 174 -17.61 18.00 14.85
CA TYR A 174 -18.03 16.77 14.17
C TYR A 174 -16.96 15.68 14.25
N VAL A 175 -15.69 16.00 13.96
CA VAL A 175 -14.58 15.03 14.06
C VAL A 175 -14.52 14.47 15.48
N ASP A 176 -14.67 15.31 16.51
CA ASP A 176 -14.70 14.87 17.89
C ASP A 176 -15.95 13.97 18.19
N ALA A 177 -17.12 14.30 17.64
CA ALA A 177 -18.31 13.45 17.74
C ALA A 177 -18.10 12.10 17.04
N PHE A 178 -17.49 12.08 15.85
CA PHE A 178 -17.17 10.83 15.16
C PHE A 178 -16.25 9.94 16.01
N MET A 179 -15.18 10.50 16.55
CA MET A 179 -14.21 9.78 17.40
C MET A 179 -14.86 9.15 18.64
N ARG A 180 -15.93 9.76 19.17
CA ARG A 180 -16.70 9.21 20.30
C ARG A 180 -17.61 8.04 19.93
N ASN A 181 -17.87 7.83 18.65
CA ASN A 181 -18.81 6.84 18.17
C ASN A 181 -18.16 5.68 17.42
N ILE A 182 -16.82 5.62 17.35
CA ILE A 182 -16.13 4.54 16.64
C ILE A 182 -16.44 3.19 17.29
N ASP A 183 -16.89 2.24 16.48
CA ASP A 183 -17.00 0.82 16.85
C ASP A 183 -15.64 0.12 16.68
N TRP A 184 -14.85 0.12 17.74
CA TRP A 184 -13.52 -0.49 17.74
C TRP A 184 -13.55 -2.01 17.58
N SER A 185 -14.63 -2.67 17.94
CA SER A 185 -14.79 -4.11 17.70
C SER A 185 -14.98 -4.41 16.22
N GLY A 186 -15.77 -3.60 15.52
CA GLY A 186 -15.92 -3.66 14.08
C GLY A 186 -14.62 -3.32 13.33
N VAL A 187 -13.90 -2.28 13.77
CA VAL A 187 -12.57 -1.94 13.21
C VAL A 187 -11.60 -3.12 13.35
N ARG A 188 -11.55 -3.76 14.54
CA ARG A 188 -10.69 -4.92 14.79
C ARG A 188 -11.05 -6.08 13.88
N SER A 189 -12.33 -6.41 13.73
CA SER A 189 -12.78 -7.48 12.85
C SER A 189 -12.36 -7.25 11.40
N ARG A 190 -12.55 -6.03 10.89
CA ARG A 190 -12.13 -5.67 9.52
C ARG A 190 -10.62 -5.72 9.35
N TYR A 191 -9.86 -5.33 10.36
CA TYR A 191 -8.40 -5.49 10.35
C TYR A 191 -7.99 -6.96 10.30
N ASP A 192 -8.59 -7.81 11.14
CA ASP A 192 -8.27 -9.23 11.17
C ASP A 192 -8.56 -9.91 9.82
N ASP A 193 -9.63 -9.51 9.14
CA ASP A 193 -9.95 -9.98 7.80
C ASP A 193 -8.96 -9.44 6.75
N ALA A 194 -8.61 -8.16 6.81
CA ALA A 194 -7.62 -7.56 5.92
C ALA A 194 -6.22 -8.16 6.10
N ALA A 195 -5.83 -8.46 7.35
CA ALA A 195 -4.52 -9.04 7.66
C ALA A 195 -4.33 -10.49 7.17
N ARG A 196 -5.42 -11.18 6.82
CA ARG A 196 -5.38 -12.50 6.18
C ARG A 196 -5.07 -12.42 4.68
N VAL A 197 -5.22 -11.25 4.07
CA VAL A 197 -4.88 -11.05 2.66
C VAL A 197 -3.37 -11.19 2.52
N GLU A 198 -2.94 -12.20 1.77
CA GLU A 198 -1.52 -12.36 1.49
C GLU A 198 -1.00 -11.15 0.68
N PRO A 199 0.19 -10.64 1.03
CA PRO A 199 0.82 -9.60 0.22
C PRO A 199 1.02 -10.12 -1.21
N PRO A 200 0.93 -9.23 -2.22
CA PRO A 200 1.22 -9.61 -3.58
C PRO A 200 2.60 -10.27 -3.62
N ARG A 201 2.64 -11.53 -3.98
CA ARG A 201 3.93 -12.21 -4.18
C ARG A 201 4.59 -11.53 -5.37
N PRO A 202 5.87 -11.13 -5.26
CA PRO A 202 6.62 -10.79 -6.44
C PRO A 202 6.47 -11.96 -7.44
N LEU A 203 6.31 -11.67 -8.72
CA LEU A 203 6.35 -12.68 -9.78
C LEU A 203 7.77 -13.24 -9.86
N LEU A 204 8.19 -13.95 -8.80
CA LEU A 204 9.52 -14.54 -8.69
C LEU A 204 9.47 -15.90 -9.33
N GLN A 205 10.53 -16.14 -10.04
CA GLN A 205 10.83 -17.40 -10.68
C GLN A 205 10.99 -18.46 -9.61
N LYS A 206 10.04 -19.38 -9.55
CA LYS A 206 10.08 -20.55 -8.66
C LYS A 206 11.42 -21.31 -8.76
N GLU A 207 12.09 -21.19 -9.89
CA GLU A 207 13.37 -21.83 -10.22
C GLU A 207 14.53 -21.43 -9.29
N PHE A 208 14.44 -20.26 -8.62
CA PHE A 208 15.53 -19.71 -7.78
C PHE A 208 15.09 -19.42 -6.35
N ASP A 209 13.95 -19.94 -5.90
CA ASP A 209 13.42 -19.69 -4.55
C ASP A 209 14.37 -20.14 -3.44
N ASP A 210 15.25 -21.12 -3.72
CA ASP A 210 16.22 -21.66 -2.77
C ASP A 210 17.51 -20.80 -2.66
N ILE A 211 17.72 -19.84 -3.57
CA ILE A 211 18.90 -18.97 -3.54
C ILE A 211 18.59 -17.72 -2.72
N PRO A 212 19.29 -17.46 -1.62
CA PRO A 212 19.04 -16.30 -0.79
C PRO A 212 19.34 -15.00 -1.53
N GLY A 213 18.36 -14.08 -1.50
CA GLY A 213 18.50 -12.76 -2.13
C GLY A 213 18.48 -11.65 -1.09
N VAL A 214 19.33 -10.65 -1.27
CA VAL A 214 19.45 -9.44 -0.47
C VAL A 214 18.92 -8.24 -1.23
N SER A 215 18.27 -7.28 -0.56
CA SER A 215 17.83 -6.04 -1.20
C SER A 215 18.98 -5.08 -1.47
N PRO A 216 18.87 -4.16 -2.44
CA PRO A 216 19.90 -3.14 -2.67
C PRO A 216 20.15 -2.27 -1.43
N GLU A 217 19.09 -1.98 -0.64
CA GLU A 217 19.18 -1.21 0.60
C GLU A 217 19.99 -1.94 1.67
N GLU A 218 19.81 -3.26 1.80
CA GLU A 218 20.62 -4.08 2.70
C GLU A 218 22.08 -4.13 2.27
N VAL A 219 22.37 -4.26 0.96
CA VAL A 219 23.73 -4.18 0.42
C VAL A 219 24.34 -2.82 0.74
N LYS A 220 23.58 -1.74 0.53
CA LYS A 220 24.05 -0.39 0.87
C LYS A 220 24.37 -0.25 2.36
N ALA A 221 23.52 -0.78 3.23
CA ALA A 221 23.75 -0.76 4.67
C ALA A 221 25.00 -1.56 5.08
N MET A 222 25.32 -2.69 4.41
CA MET A 222 26.55 -3.44 4.64
C MET A 222 27.78 -2.61 4.28
N LEU A 223 27.75 -1.92 3.15
CA LEU A 223 28.85 -1.06 2.69
C LEU A 223 29.04 0.15 3.60
N ASP A 224 27.96 0.84 3.94
CA ASP A 224 27.99 2.01 4.82
C ASP A 224 28.53 1.66 6.23
N ALA A 225 28.28 0.43 6.68
CA ALA A 225 28.82 -0.10 7.94
C ALA A 225 30.28 -0.56 7.87
N GLY A 226 30.92 -0.48 6.70
CA GLY A 226 32.30 -0.94 6.48
C GLY A 226 32.50 -2.44 6.71
N LYS A 227 31.45 -3.25 6.57
CA LYS A 227 31.56 -4.71 6.71
C LYS A 227 32.35 -5.30 5.55
N PRO A 228 33.26 -6.26 5.79
CA PRO A 228 33.93 -6.95 4.72
C PRO A 228 32.93 -7.72 3.87
N VAL A 229 32.85 -7.39 2.59
CA VAL A 229 31.95 -8.02 1.61
C VAL A 229 32.63 -8.03 0.24
N GLN A 230 32.51 -9.13 -0.46
CA GLN A 230 33.04 -9.27 -1.83
C GLN A 230 31.87 -9.02 -2.79
N ILE A 231 31.96 -8.01 -3.63
CA ILE A 231 30.88 -7.67 -4.56
C ILE A 231 31.25 -8.11 -5.95
N ILE A 232 30.46 -9.00 -6.52
CA ILE A 232 30.68 -9.59 -7.84
C ILE A 232 29.67 -9.07 -8.85
N ASP A 233 30.18 -8.44 -9.90
CA ASP A 233 29.34 -8.10 -11.05
C ASP A 233 29.35 -9.31 -12.02
N ALA A 234 28.23 -9.99 -12.08
CA ALA A 234 27.97 -11.14 -12.93
C ALA A 234 27.14 -10.75 -14.18
N ARG A 235 27.21 -9.51 -14.64
CA ARG A 235 26.55 -9.14 -15.89
C ARG A 235 27.19 -9.88 -17.06
N PRO A 236 26.38 -10.41 -18.00
CA PRO A 236 26.94 -11.06 -19.18
C PRO A 236 27.93 -10.15 -19.93
N LYS A 237 29.01 -10.70 -20.44
CA LYS A 237 30.10 -9.94 -21.05
C LYS A 237 29.65 -8.94 -22.11
N HIS A 238 28.70 -9.34 -22.97
CA HIS A 238 28.16 -8.48 -24.01
C HIS A 238 27.34 -7.28 -23.48
N TYR A 239 26.79 -7.40 -22.25
CA TYR A 239 26.10 -6.30 -21.56
C TYR A 239 27.12 -5.43 -20.82
N PHE A 240 28.02 -6.05 -20.05
CA PHE A 240 29.06 -5.36 -19.28
C PHE A 240 29.90 -4.44 -20.18
N SER A 241 30.37 -4.93 -21.34
CA SER A 241 31.17 -4.14 -22.27
C SER A 241 30.51 -2.91 -22.88
N ARG A 242 29.15 -2.79 -22.74
CA ARG A 242 28.39 -1.63 -23.23
C ARG A 242 28.06 -0.62 -22.13
N THR A 243 28.34 -0.94 -20.89
CA THR A 243 28.10 -0.07 -19.74
C THR A 243 29.40 0.54 -19.27
N GLN A 244 29.33 1.78 -18.76
CA GLN A 244 30.51 2.48 -18.25
C GLN A 244 30.62 2.42 -16.74
N ASP A 245 29.54 2.01 -16.06
CA ASP A 245 29.40 2.04 -14.61
C ASP A 245 29.28 0.64 -14.00
N ILE A 246 29.84 0.50 -12.83
CA ILE A 246 29.75 -0.69 -11.98
C ILE A 246 29.41 -0.24 -10.55
N MET A 247 28.80 -1.09 -9.76
CA MET A 247 28.58 -0.84 -8.32
C MET A 247 29.94 -0.56 -7.66
N ALA A 248 30.03 0.48 -6.84
CA ALA A 248 31.31 0.83 -6.19
C ALA A 248 31.87 -0.34 -5.38
N GLY A 249 33.15 -0.63 -5.57
CA GLY A 249 33.84 -1.76 -4.93
C GLY A 249 33.58 -3.13 -5.57
N ALA A 250 32.78 -3.22 -6.63
CA ALA A 250 32.54 -4.48 -7.32
C ALA A 250 33.67 -4.84 -8.30
N VAL A 251 33.84 -6.14 -8.49
CA VAL A 251 34.71 -6.72 -9.50
C VAL A 251 33.89 -7.53 -10.49
N TRP A 252 34.04 -7.23 -11.78
CA TRP A 252 33.38 -8.05 -12.80
C TRP A 252 34.01 -9.42 -12.89
N ARG A 253 33.18 -10.45 -12.96
CA ARG A 253 33.57 -11.84 -13.18
C ARG A 253 32.63 -12.47 -14.21
N ASP A 254 33.21 -13.27 -15.09
CA ASP A 254 32.45 -13.95 -16.13
C ASP A 254 31.49 -14.99 -15.52
N PRO A 255 30.18 -14.78 -15.61
CA PRO A 255 29.22 -15.71 -15.02
C PRO A 255 29.20 -17.09 -15.71
N GLU A 256 29.69 -17.22 -16.95
CA GLU A 256 29.72 -18.47 -17.68
C GLU A 256 30.93 -19.31 -17.26
N ARG A 257 31.91 -18.74 -16.53
CA ARG A 257 33.17 -19.33 -16.16
C ARG A 257 33.47 -19.29 -14.68
N VAL A 258 32.44 -19.49 -13.84
CA VAL A 258 32.55 -19.40 -12.36
C VAL A 258 33.69 -20.25 -11.81
N GLN A 259 33.91 -21.45 -12.36
CA GLN A 259 34.92 -22.39 -11.89
C GLN A 259 36.36 -21.86 -12.06
N ASP A 260 36.57 -20.93 -12.98
CA ASP A 260 37.92 -20.40 -13.26
C ASP A 260 38.38 -19.38 -12.21
N TRP A 261 37.43 -18.72 -11.53
CA TRP A 261 37.72 -17.61 -10.61
C TRP A 261 37.20 -17.81 -9.19
N VAL A 262 36.34 -18.80 -8.94
CA VAL A 262 35.76 -19.05 -7.60
C VAL A 262 36.83 -19.25 -6.52
N GLY A 263 37.99 -19.84 -6.88
CA GLY A 263 39.10 -20.06 -5.97
C GLY A 263 39.85 -18.78 -5.54
N GLU A 264 39.59 -17.64 -6.17
CA GLU A 264 40.17 -16.35 -5.83
C GLU A 264 39.42 -15.64 -4.70
N LEU A 265 38.22 -16.10 -4.39
CA LEU A 265 37.33 -15.45 -3.38
C LEU A 265 37.70 -15.88 -1.96
N SER A 266 37.62 -14.93 -1.03
CA SER A 266 37.74 -15.20 0.40
C SER A 266 36.57 -16.07 0.89
N ARG A 267 36.91 -17.13 1.65
CA ARG A 267 35.86 -18.00 2.26
C ARG A 267 35.30 -17.44 3.56
N SER A 268 35.96 -16.43 4.16
CA SER A 268 35.57 -15.80 5.40
C SER A 268 34.57 -14.65 5.18
N ASP A 269 34.56 -14.06 4.00
CA ASP A 269 33.81 -12.86 3.70
C ASP A 269 32.57 -13.20 2.84
N PRO A 270 31.39 -12.69 3.15
CA PRO A 270 30.19 -12.94 2.36
C PRO A 270 30.34 -12.39 0.94
N VAL A 271 29.73 -13.05 -0.01
CA VAL A 271 29.75 -12.67 -1.43
C VAL A 271 28.37 -12.16 -1.84
N VAL A 272 28.31 -10.94 -2.36
CA VAL A 272 27.10 -10.35 -2.93
C VAL A 272 27.25 -10.32 -4.45
N VAL A 273 26.40 -11.06 -5.15
CA VAL A 273 26.39 -11.13 -6.60
C VAL A 273 25.30 -10.26 -7.18
N PHE A 274 25.58 -9.49 -8.19
CA PHE A 274 24.53 -8.82 -8.95
C PHE A 274 24.69 -9.05 -10.45
N CYS A 275 23.56 -9.02 -11.16
CA CYS A 275 23.51 -8.92 -12.63
C CYS A 275 22.69 -7.69 -13.02
N VAL A 276 22.14 -7.64 -14.22
CA VAL A 276 21.40 -6.46 -14.70
C VAL A 276 20.12 -6.18 -13.87
N TYR A 277 19.27 -7.21 -13.69
CA TYR A 277 17.94 -7.08 -13.07
C TYR A 277 17.74 -7.98 -11.83
N GLY A 278 18.80 -8.65 -11.35
CA GLY A 278 18.77 -9.41 -10.11
C GLY A 278 17.93 -10.68 -10.13
N PHE A 279 17.86 -11.34 -11.27
CA PHE A 279 17.30 -12.67 -11.43
C PHE A 279 18.11 -13.43 -12.47
N HIS A 280 17.86 -14.72 -12.66
CA HIS A 280 18.54 -15.57 -13.64
C HIS A 280 20.06 -15.59 -13.45
N VAL A 281 20.86 -14.84 -14.19
CA VAL A 281 22.32 -14.88 -14.14
C VAL A 281 22.88 -14.64 -12.73
N GLY A 282 22.39 -13.63 -12.02
CA GLY A 282 22.82 -13.34 -10.64
C GLY A 282 22.49 -14.48 -9.68
N CYS A 283 21.27 -15.06 -9.82
CA CYS A 283 20.87 -16.22 -9.02
C CYS A 283 21.71 -17.46 -9.32
N GLN A 284 21.92 -17.78 -10.63
CA GLN A 284 22.73 -18.92 -11.05
C GLN A 284 24.19 -18.79 -10.55
N THR A 285 24.76 -17.60 -10.67
CA THR A 285 26.13 -17.34 -10.19
C THR A 285 26.22 -17.48 -8.67
N ALA A 286 25.26 -16.91 -7.92
CA ALA A 286 25.21 -17.06 -6.47
C ALA A 286 25.03 -18.52 -6.06
N GLY A 287 24.18 -19.28 -6.76
CA GLY A 287 24.01 -20.72 -6.58
C GLY A 287 25.31 -21.50 -6.76
N ALA A 288 26.01 -21.28 -7.87
CA ALA A 288 27.29 -21.94 -8.16
C ALA A 288 28.37 -21.61 -7.10
N LEU A 289 28.41 -20.38 -6.59
CA LEU A 289 29.31 -19.99 -5.50
C LEU A 289 28.97 -20.71 -4.18
N ARG A 290 27.67 -20.88 -3.89
CA ARG A 290 27.21 -21.65 -2.71
C ARG A 290 27.58 -23.14 -2.82
N GLU A 291 27.43 -23.74 -3.99
CA GLU A 291 27.86 -25.10 -4.26
C GLU A 291 29.36 -25.25 -4.05
N ALA A 292 30.17 -24.22 -4.31
CA ALA A 292 31.61 -24.17 -4.03
C ALA A 292 31.94 -23.87 -2.54
N GLY A 293 30.92 -23.74 -1.67
CA GLY A 293 31.08 -23.57 -0.22
C GLY A 293 31.30 -22.12 0.22
N LEU A 294 30.90 -21.13 -0.58
CA LEU A 294 30.92 -19.71 -0.23
C LEU A 294 29.57 -19.24 0.33
N ASP A 295 29.61 -18.26 1.24
CA ASP A 295 28.39 -17.57 1.70
C ASP A 295 27.99 -16.51 0.67
N ALA A 296 27.27 -16.93 -0.36
CA ALA A 296 26.88 -16.08 -1.48
C ALA A 296 25.38 -15.79 -1.52
N VAL A 297 25.03 -14.55 -1.77
CA VAL A 297 23.66 -14.06 -1.98
C VAL A 297 23.57 -13.27 -3.29
N TYR A 298 22.39 -13.18 -3.90
CA TYR A 298 22.21 -12.30 -5.05
C TYR A 298 21.49 -11.00 -4.68
N THR A 299 21.78 -9.90 -5.38
CA THR A 299 21.08 -8.63 -5.19
C THR A 299 19.77 -8.63 -5.96
N LYS A 300 18.63 -8.53 -5.25
CA LYS A 300 17.29 -8.40 -5.84
C LYS A 300 17.23 -7.14 -6.69
N GLY A 301 16.75 -7.26 -7.93
CA GLY A 301 16.70 -6.13 -8.87
C GLY A 301 18.05 -5.74 -9.48
N GLY A 302 19.16 -6.35 -9.04
CA GLY A 302 20.50 -6.21 -9.62
C GLY A 302 21.03 -4.78 -9.70
N HIS A 303 21.89 -4.51 -10.69
CA HIS A 303 22.49 -3.18 -10.90
C HIS A 303 21.45 -2.08 -11.19
N SER A 304 20.34 -2.45 -11.85
CA SER A 304 19.26 -1.50 -12.12
C SER A 304 18.59 -1.00 -10.84
N ALA A 305 18.28 -1.90 -9.91
CA ALA A 305 17.70 -1.52 -8.62
C ALA A 305 18.70 -0.75 -7.74
N TRP A 306 20.00 -1.13 -7.78
CA TRP A 306 21.05 -0.38 -7.11
C TRP A 306 21.09 1.09 -7.54
N LYS A 307 21.04 1.34 -8.84
CA LYS A 307 20.96 2.71 -9.37
C LYS A 307 19.66 3.40 -9.00
N ALA A 308 18.55 2.67 -9.00
CA ALA A 308 17.24 3.22 -8.66
C ALA A 308 17.17 3.73 -7.21
N ILE A 309 17.90 3.13 -6.27
CA ILE A 309 18.00 3.62 -4.89
C ILE A 309 19.10 4.66 -4.67
N GLY A 310 19.79 5.10 -5.74
CA GLY A 310 20.93 6.03 -5.65
C GLY A 310 22.17 5.42 -5.03
N GLY A 311 22.37 4.12 -5.19
CA GLY A 311 23.58 3.42 -4.73
C GLY A 311 24.83 3.93 -5.46
N PRO A 312 26.00 4.08 -4.77
CA PRO A 312 27.22 4.60 -5.38
C PRO A 312 27.75 3.68 -6.48
N THR A 313 28.16 4.30 -7.59
CA THR A 313 28.76 3.63 -8.73
C THR A 313 30.15 4.19 -9.02
N GLN A 314 30.97 3.42 -9.72
CA GLN A 314 32.26 3.85 -10.24
C GLN A 314 32.38 3.49 -11.71
N LEU A 315 33.25 4.20 -12.43
CA LEU A 315 33.60 3.81 -13.79
C LEU A 315 34.48 2.54 -13.73
N HIS A 316 34.20 1.60 -14.61
CA HIS A 316 35.11 0.50 -14.82
C HIS A 316 36.07 0.82 -16.00
N ALA A 317 37.29 0.37 -15.88
CA ALA A 317 38.34 0.50 -16.93
C ALA A 317 38.03 -0.43 -18.11
#